data_36747e3cf049a78bd0a0edef256755f3
#
_entry.id   36747e3cf049a78bd0a0edef256755f3
#
_cell.length_a   1.000
_cell.length_b   1.000
_cell.length_c   1.000
_cell.angle_alpha   90.00
_cell.angle_beta   90.00
_cell.angle_gamma   90.00
#
_symmetry.space_group_name_H-M   'P 1'
#
loop_
_entity.id
_entity.type
_entity.pdbx_description
1 polymer ?
#
loop_
_entity_poly.entity_id
_entity_poly.type
_entity_poly.pdbx_seq_one_letter_code
_entity_poly.pdbx_strand_id
1 'polypeptide(L)'
;LDRPKKQTQKGFRATVARKATLTSVIMTKDRPFNMGRYIDQNIFGGNRLPKYDALFVKHNTATNIPGNSILVPTQAVKRDKYGNITKSTINKIYSAIGTGKHKGNNIFVGKPKGGNRPAGVYRRERNFKLRALFIAQSTANYSSIFPAKKEVEDAIQKTFGMYLRRQLQVNVSNSLKR
;
A
#
# COMPACT_ATOMS: atom_id res chain seq x y z
N LEU A 1 10.50 4.47 3.64
CA LEU A 1 9.96 3.12 4.03
C LEU A 1 10.85 2.56 5.12
N ASP A 2 10.47 2.71 6.40
CA ASP A 2 11.31 2.31 7.52
C ASP A 2 11.59 0.79 7.58
N ARG A 3 10.64 -0.01 7.13
CA ARG A 3 10.73 -1.48 7.17
C ARG A 3 10.13 -2.12 5.92
N PRO A 4 10.79 -2.03 4.76
CA PRO A 4 10.26 -2.61 3.54
C PRO A 4 10.29 -4.14 3.60
N LYS A 5 9.18 -4.78 3.22
CA LYS A 5 9.14 -6.23 3.04
C LYS A 5 10.03 -6.63 1.86
N LYS A 6 10.58 -7.84 1.87
CA LYS A 6 11.36 -8.40 0.75
C LYS A 6 10.62 -8.27 -0.60
N GLN A 7 9.31 -8.39 -0.59
CA GLN A 7 8.47 -8.18 -1.78
C GLN A 7 8.53 -6.74 -2.29
N THR A 8 8.53 -5.76 -1.38
CA THR A 8 8.66 -4.33 -1.73
C THR A 8 10.02 -4.04 -2.34
N GLN A 9 11.10 -4.62 -1.78
CA GLN A 9 12.46 -4.48 -2.32
C GLN A 9 12.58 -5.07 -3.73
N LYS A 10 11.91 -6.19 -4.00
CA LYS A 10 11.87 -6.85 -5.32
C LYS A 10 10.79 -6.26 -6.25
N GLY A 11 10.08 -5.25 -5.83
CA GLY A 11 8.95 -4.66 -6.54
C GLY A 11 9.32 -3.77 -7.74
N PHE A 12 10.60 -3.51 -7.94
CA PHE A 12 11.10 -2.73 -9.05
C PHE A 12 11.73 -3.62 -10.13
N ARG A 13 11.68 -3.17 -11.35
CA ARG A 13 12.42 -3.74 -12.48
C ARG A 13 12.98 -2.61 -13.33
N ALA A 14 14.13 -2.86 -13.94
CA ALA A 14 14.69 -2.00 -14.97
C ALA A 14 14.63 -2.72 -16.32
N THR A 15 14.37 -1.99 -17.38
CA THR A 15 14.54 -2.49 -18.74
C THR A 15 16.01 -2.38 -19.13
N VAL A 16 16.49 -3.31 -19.92
CA VAL A 16 17.84 -3.23 -20.47
C VAL A 16 17.88 -2.16 -21.55
N ALA A 17 18.86 -1.27 -21.48
CA ALA A 17 19.10 -0.29 -22.54
C ALA A 17 19.49 -1.00 -23.84
N ARG A 18 18.85 -0.64 -24.93
CA ARG A 18 19.18 -1.14 -26.29
C ARG A 18 20.11 -0.16 -27.01
N LYS A 19 20.98 -0.67 -27.88
CA LYS A 19 21.88 0.18 -28.65
C LYS A 19 21.16 1.26 -29.47
N ALA A 20 19.97 0.94 -29.98
CA ALA A 20 19.16 1.87 -30.77
C ALA A 20 18.54 3.01 -29.93
N THR A 21 18.20 2.77 -28.68
CA THR A 21 17.48 3.76 -27.87
C THR A 21 18.34 4.36 -26.76
N LEU A 22 19.38 3.66 -26.32
CA LEU A 22 20.26 4.02 -25.19
C LEU A 22 19.47 4.39 -23.90
N THR A 23 18.25 3.85 -23.80
CA THR A 23 17.31 4.19 -22.72
C THR A 23 17.02 2.97 -21.88
N SER A 24 17.10 3.12 -20.58
CA SER A 24 16.62 2.16 -19.57
C SER A 24 15.54 2.81 -18.73
N VAL A 25 14.49 2.08 -18.46
CA VAL A 25 13.36 2.56 -17.65
C VAL A 25 13.25 1.73 -16.37
N ILE A 26 13.22 2.41 -15.24
CA ILE A 26 12.94 1.78 -13.95
C ILE A 26 11.44 1.92 -13.68
N MET A 27 10.78 0.79 -13.46
CA MET A 27 9.34 0.74 -13.22
C MET A 27 8.98 -0.19 -12.08
N THR A 28 7.81 0.02 -11.50
CA THR A 28 7.25 -0.90 -10.51
C THR A 28 6.69 -2.15 -11.20
N LYS A 29 6.80 -3.29 -10.52
CA LYS A 29 6.21 -4.55 -11.01
C LYS A 29 4.74 -4.60 -10.63
N ASP A 30 3.85 -4.70 -11.61
CA ASP A 30 2.42 -4.85 -11.35
C ASP A 30 2.03 -6.27 -10.95
N ARG A 31 2.76 -7.27 -11.42
CA ARG A 31 2.53 -8.67 -11.08
C ARG A 31 3.71 -9.27 -10.33
N PRO A 32 3.44 -10.17 -9.39
CA PRO A 32 2.13 -10.69 -8.96
C PRO A 32 1.41 -9.82 -7.92
N PHE A 33 1.95 -8.68 -7.49
CA PHE A 33 1.51 -7.99 -6.28
C PHE A 33 0.93 -6.59 -6.51
N ASN A 34 0.72 -6.14 -7.74
CA ASN A 34 0.27 -4.75 -8.03
C ASN A 34 1.05 -3.71 -7.22
N MET A 35 2.38 -3.78 -7.26
CA MET A 35 3.24 -2.92 -6.44
C MET A 35 3.02 -1.43 -6.73
N GLY A 36 2.70 -1.07 -7.97
CA GLY A 36 2.36 0.29 -8.36
C GLY A 36 1.30 0.89 -7.44
N ARG A 37 0.19 0.18 -7.21
CA ARG A 37 -0.90 0.67 -6.34
C ARG A 37 -0.49 0.99 -4.89
N TYR A 38 0.63 0.43 -4.43
CA TYR A 38 1.10 0.63 -3.05
C TYR A 38 2.24 1.62 -2.96
N ILE A 39 3.10 1.65 -3.98
CA ILE A 39 4.33 2.46 -3.98
C ILE A 39 4.10 3.81 -4.64
N ASP A 40 3.28 3.87 -5.68
CA ASP A 40 3.05 5.10 -6.44
C ASP A 40 2.60 6.26 -5.56
N GLN A 41 1.73 6.00 -4.59
CA GLN A 41 1.30 7.03 -3.63
C GLN A 41 2.44 7.53 -2.73
N ASN A 42 3.42 6.67 -2.44
CA ASN A 42 4.59 7.07 -1.67
C ASN A 42 5.62 7.84 -2.52
N ILE A 43 5.63 7.59 -3.83
CA ILE A 43 6.54 8.26 -4.78
C ILE A 43 5.94 9.58 -5.25
N PHE A 44 4.68 9.55 -5.70
CA PHE A 44 4.03 10.70 -6.35
C PHE A 44 3.07 11.46 -5.44
N GLY A 45 2.73 10.90 -4.28
CA GLY A 45 1.66 11.43 -3.44
C GLY A 45 0.27 11.22 -4.06
N GLY A 46 -0.68 12.05 -3.65
CA GLY A 46 -2.03 12.06 -4.18
C GLY A 46 -3.03 11.23 -3.40
N ASN A 47 -4.21 11.02 -3.99
CA ASN A 47 -5.32 10.36 -3.33
C ASN A 47 -5.13 8.84 -3.25
N ARG A 48 -5.43 8.29 -2.09
CA ARG A 48 -5.45 6.84 -1.92
C ARG A 48 -6.62 6.22 -2.68
N LEU A 49 -6.32 5.19 -3.47
CA LEU A 49 -7.35 4.35 -4.07
C LEU A 49 -7.94 3.37 -3.05
N PRO A 50 -9.25 3.09 -3.10
CA PRO A 50 -9.89 2.08 -2.25
C PRO A 50 -9.23 0.71 -2.46
N LYS A 51 -8.92 0.02 -1.37
CA LYS A 51 -8.35 -1.35 -1.40
C LYS A 51 -9.43 -2.36 -1.04
N TYR A 52 -9.54 -2.63 0.26
CA TYR A 52 -10.54 -3.53 0.85
C TYR A 52 -11.80 -2.79 1.28
N ASP A 53 -11.78 -1.48 1.15
CA ASP A 53 -12.89 -0.62 1.55
C ASP A 53 -14.21 -1.04 0.88
N ALA A 54 -14.13 -1.38 -0.41
CA ALA A 54 -15.27 -1.85 -1.16
C ALA A 54 -15.89 -3.16 -0.61
N LEU A 55 -15.11 -4.02 0.02
CA LEU A 55 -15.63 -5.23 0.66
C LEU A 55 -16.51 -4.87 1.87
N PHE A 56 -16.09 -3.90 2.67
CA PHE A 56 -16.85 -3.47 3.82
C PHE A 56 -18.09 -2.67 3.42
N VAL A 57 -18.00 -1.90 2.35
CA VAL A 57 -19.12 -1.10 1.83
C VAL A 57 -20.20 -1.98 1.23
N LYS A 58 -19.87 -3.06 0.51
CA LYS A 58 -20.85 -3.99 -0.07
C LYS A 58 -21.74 -4.70 0.93
N HIS A 59 -21.25 -4.96 2.15
CA HIS A 59 -22.03 -5.60 3.22
C HIS A 59 -22.84 -4.63 4.06
N ASN A 60 -22.83 -3.38 3.65
CA ASN A 60 -23.43 -2.32 4.39
C ASN A 60 -24.74 -1.87 3.77
N THR A 61 -25.75 -2.70 3.83
CA THR A 61 -27.09 -2.40 3.31
C THR A 61 -27.85 -1.34 4.11
N ALA A 62 -27.35 -0.90 5.25
CA ALA A 62 -28.08 -0.03 6.17
C ALA A 62 -27.28 1.17 6.70
N THR A 63 -26.16 1.53 6.12
CA THR A 63 -25.28 2.50 6.79
C THR A 63 -24.95 3.70 5.93
N ASN A 64 -24.89 4.84 6.61
CA ASN A 64 -24.53 6.17 6.08
C ASN A 64 -23.02 6.29 5.77
N ILE A 65 -22.38 5.25 5.26
CA ILE A 65 -21.01 5.34 4.73
C ILE A 65 -21.12 5.60 3.22
N PRO A 66 -20.71 6.75 2.73
CA PRO A 66 -20.68 7.02 1.30
C PRO A 66 -19.85 5.99 0.55
N GLY A 67 -20.29 5.54 -0.63
CA GLY A 67 -19.65 4.49 -1.41
C GLY A 67 -18.19 4.78 -1.80
N ASN A 68 -17.81 6.04 -1.84
CA ASN A 68 -16.45 6.48 -2.14
C ASN A 68 -15.57 6.65 -0.89
N SER A 69 -16.06 6.27 0.29
CA SER A 69 -15.30 6.42 1.51
C SER A 69 -14.14 5.45 1.59
N ILE A 70 -13.04 5.94 2.11
CA ILE A 70 -11.83 5.17 2.42
C ILE A 70 -11.87 4.81 3.91
N LEU A 71 -11.67 3.55 4.23
CA LEU A 71 -11.61 3.08 5.61
C LEU A 71 -10.17 3.14 6.13
N VAL A 72 -9.93 4.08 7.04
CA VAL A 72 -8.63 4.27 7.69
C VAL A 72 -8.57 3.44 8.96
N PRO A 73 -7.60 2.52 9.09
CA PRO A 73 -7.46 1.68 10.28
C PRO A 73 -6.98 2.49 11.48
N THR A 74 -7.60 2.27 12.62
CA THR A 74 -7.17 2.83 13.90
C THR A 74 -6.06 1.98 14.54
N GLN A 75 -5.54 2.42 15.67
CA GLN A 75 -4.58 1.66 16.47
C GLN A 75 -5.18 0.36 17.05
N ALA A 76 -6.51 0.25 17.13
CA ALA A 76 -7.20 -0.93 17.65
C ALA A 76 -7.12 -2.17 16.73
N VAL A 77 -6.72 -1.99 15.46
CA VAL A 77 -6.53 -3.10 14.53
C VAL A 77 -5.14 -3.68 14.67
N LYS A 78 -5.06 -4.98 14.90
CA LYS A 78 -3.78 -5.70 15.01
C LYS A 78 -2.97 -5.56 13.71
N ARG A 79 -1.74 -5.12 13.84
CA ARG A 79 -0.78 -4.97 12.75
C ARG A 79 0.34 -6.00 12.88
N ASP A 80 0.97 -6.31 11.77
CA ASP A 80 2.18 -7.13 11.75
C ASP A 80 3.42 -6.32 12.18
N LYS A 81 4.57 -6.97 12.28
CA LYS A 81 5.84 -6.33 12.63
C LYS A 81 6.28 -5.21 11.66
N TYR A 82 5.67 -5.12 10.50
CA TYR A 82 5.91 -4.07 9.50
C TYR A 82 4.85 -2.96 9.52
N GLY A 83 3.93 -2.99 10.48
CA GLY A 83 2.85 -2.00 10.60
C GLY A 83 1.65 -2.24 9.65
N ASN A 84 1.63 -3.34 8.90
CA ASN A 84 0.56 -3.65 7.97
C ASN A 84 -0.54 -4.50 8.61
N ILE A 85 -1.77 -4.36 8.12
CA ILE A 85 -2.87 -5.24 8.49
C ILE A 85 -2.80 -6.47 7.60
N THR A 86 -2.75 -7.65 8.21
CA THR A 86 -2.71 -8.90 7.45
C THR A 86 -4.07 -9.22 6.81
N LYS A 87 -4.06 -9.92 5.68
CA LYS A 87 -5.29 -10.40 5.02
C LYS A 87 -6.15 -11.24 5.98
N SER A 88 -5.51 -12.07 6.82
CA SER A 88 -6.19 -12.86 7.84
C SER A 88 -6.95 -11.98 8.84
N THR A 89 -6.34 -10.88 9.30
CA THR A 89 -7.01 -9.93 10.21
C THR A 89 -8.22 -9.27 9.54
N ILE A 90 -8.07 -8.85 8.27
CA ILE A 90 -9.17 -8.26 7.50
C ILE A 90 -10.31 -9.26 7.33
N ASN A 91 -10.01 -10.50 6.94
CA ASN A 91 -11.01 -11.55 6.76
C ASN A 91 -11.75 -11.87 8.07
N LYS A 92 -11.04 -11.93 9.21
CA LYS A 92 -11.66 -12.13 10.52
C LYS A 92 -12.63 -11.00 10.90
N ILE A 93 -12.23 -9.76 10.64
CA ILE A 93 -13.11 -8.60 10.89
C ILE A 93 -14.32 -8.67 9.96
N TYR A 94 -14.09 -8.98 8.69
CA TYR A 94 -15.11 -9.08 7.67
C TYR A 94 -16.15 -10.19 7.96
N SER A 95 -15.71 -11.39 8.28
CA SER A 95 -16.60 -12.50 8.63
C SER A 95 -17.41 -12.23 9.91
N ALA A 96 -16.91 -11.36 10.78
CA ALA A 96 -17.63 -10.93 11.98
C ALA A 96 -18.68 -9.83 11.72
N ILE A 97 -18.68 -9.23 10.52
CA ILE A 97 -19.61 -8.20 10.10
C ILE A 97 -20.79 -8.87 9.43
N GLY A 98 -21.76 -9.15 9.71
CA GLY A 98 -22.79 -9.51 8.71
C GLY A 98 -23.66 -10.67 8.98
N THR A 99 -23.34 -11.37 9.98
CA THR A 99 -24.19 -12.49 10.31
C THR A 99 -25.21 -12.18 11.42
N GLY A 100 -25.60 -10.96 11.66
CA GLY A 100 -26.65 -10.52 12.60
C GLY A 100 -27.45 -11.55 13.40
N LYS A 101 -27.31 -12.82 13.03
CA LYS A 101 -27.95 -14.00 13.62
C LYS A 101 -27.09 -14.72 14.68
N HIS A 102 -25.82 -14.39 14.83
CA HIS A 102 -24.95 -15.05 15.81
C HIS A 102 -24.75 -14.17 17.05
N LYS A 103 -25.25 -14.63 18.19
CA LYS A 103 -24.85 -14.15 19.51
C LYS A 103 -23.33 -14.20 19.61
N GLY A 104 -22.66 -13.03 19.54
CA GLY A 104 -21.20 -12.94 19.62
C GLY A 104 -20.51 -12.06 18.59
N ASN A 105 -21.18 -11.70 17.50
CA ASN A 105 -20.60 -10.78 16.52
C ASN A 105 -20.72 -9.33 17.03
N ASN A 106 -19.66 -8.92 17.72
CA ASN A 106 -19.58 -7.59 18.32
C ASN A 106 -19.10 -6.52 17.31
N ILE A 107 -19.01 -6.82 16.00
CA ILE A 107 -18.54 -5.90 14.99
C ILE A 107 -19.70 -5.46 14.09
N PHE A 108 -19.82 -4.16 13.89
CA PHE A 108 -20.80 -3.58 12.98
C PHE A 108 -20.16 -2.46 12.15
N VAL A 109 -20.78 -2.17 11.02
CA VAL A 109 -20.39 -1.09 10.10
C VAL A 109 -21.46 -0.01 10.18
N GLY A 110 -21.09 1.25 10.31
CA GLY A 110 -22.00 2.38 10.31
C GLY A 110 -21.61 3.50 11.23
N LYS A 111 -22.52 4.46 11.36
CA LYS A 111 -22.40 5.56 12.31
C LYS A 111 -23.05 5.15 13.63
N PRO A 112 -22.32 5.12 14.75
CA PRO A 112 -22.89 4.81 16.06
C PRO A 112 -24.00 5.82 16.43
N LYS A 113 -25.09 5.30 16.97
CA LYS A 113 -26.15 6.15 17.55
C LYS A 113 -25.63 6.75 18.88
N GLY A 114 -25.90 8.02 19.07
CA GLY A 114 -25.46 8.75 20.28
C GLY A 114 -23.99 9.22 20.17
N GLY A 115 -23.78 10.51 20.21
CA GLY A 115 -22.47 11.16 20.14
C GLY A 115 -21.99 11.48 18.73
N ASN A 116 -20.89 12.24 18.65
CA ASN A 116 -20.34 12.78 17.39
C ASN A 116 -19.26 11.86 16.78
N ARG A 117 -19.49 10.54 16.80
CA ARG A 117 -18.53 9.58 16.25
C ARG A 117 -18.67 9.47 14.73
N PRO A 118 -17.58 9.43 13.98
CA PRO A 118 -17.61 9.26 12.53
C PRO A 118 -18.15 7.88 12.14
N ALA A 119 -18.64 7.76 10.91
CA ALA A 119 -19.00 6.47 10.34
C ALA A 119 -17.76 5.57 10.21
N GLY A 120 -17.93 4.25 10.34
CA GLY A 120 -16.80 3.33 10.28
C GLY A 120 -17.14 1.90 10.67
N VAL A 121 -16.14 1.13 10.97
CA VAL A 121 -16.25 -0.23 11.50
C VAL A 121 -15.93 -0.23 12.98
N TYR A 122 -16.86 -0.68 13.79
CA TYR A 122 -16.78 -0.64 15.25
C TYR A 122 -16.92 -2.02 15.85
N ARG A 123 -16.20 -2.25 16.95
CA ARG A 123 -16.38 -3.41 17.83
C ARG A 123 -17.08 -2.95 19.10
N ARG A 124 -18.11 -3.69 19.51
CA ARG A 124 -18.71 -3.58 20.84
C ARG A 124 -17.87 -4.39 21.82
N GLU A 125 -17.37 -3.77 22.84
CA GLU A 125 -16.66 -4.42 23.94
C GLU A 125 -17.61 -4.67 25.11
N ARG A 126 -17.13 -5.39 26.10
CA ARG A 126 -17.86 -5.52 27.39
C ARG A 126 -18.13 -4.12 27.94
N ASN A 127 -19.22 -3.96 28.67
CA ASN A 127 -19.68 -2.67 29.24
C ASN A 127 -20.11 -1.64 28.18
N PHE A 128 -20.64 -2.09 27.05
CA PHE A 128 -21.17 -1.23 25.98
C PHE A 128 -20.18 -0.22 25.38
N LYS A 129 -18.89 -0.36 25.67
CA LYS A 129 -17.87 0.48 25.06
C LYS A 129 -17.73 0.15 23.58
N LEU A 130 -17.62 1.20 22.76
CA LEU A 130 -17.37 1.06 21.32
C LEU A 130 -15.94 1.40 21.02
N ARG A 131 -15.25 0.45 20.37
CA ARG A 131 -13.89 0.65 19.85
C ARG A 131 -13.94 0.74 18.33
N ALA A 132 -13.48 1.86 17.78
CA ALA A 132 -13.34 2.00 16.34
C ALA A 132 -12.21 1.11 15.84
N LEU A 133 -12.49 0.29 14.82
CA LEU A 133 -11.48 -0.48 14.10
C LEU A 133 -11.04 0.27 12.85
N PHE A 134 -12.01 0.76 12.08
CA PHE A 134 -11.78 1.61 10.91
C PHE A 134 -12.70 2.82 10.97
N ILE A 135 -12.20 3.95 10.50
CA ILE A 135 -12.95 5.19 10.37
C ILE A 135 -13.10 5.51 8.89
N ALA A 136 -14.32 5.83 8.46
CA ALA A 136 -14.60 6.25 7.11
C ALA A 136 -14.19 7.71 6.92
N GLN A 137 -13.41 7.97 5.88
CA GLN A 137 -13.01 9.31 5.43
C GLN A 137 -13.33 9.46 3.95
N SER A 138 -13.71 10.65 3.53
CA SER A 138 -14.04 10.93 2.13
C SER A 138 -12.81 10.89 1.23
N THR A 139 -11.68 11.35 1.73
CA THR A 139 -10.40 11.39 1.01
C THR A 139 -9.25 11.10 1.95
N ALA A 140 -8.19 10.50 1.43
CA ALA A 140 -6.91 10.37 2.12
C ALA A 140 -5.81 10.80 1.15
N ASN A 141 -5.33 12.02 1.35
CA ASN A 141 -4.21 12.57 0.59
C ASN A 141 -2.90 12.15 1.23
N TYR A 142 -2.00 11.66 0.41
CA TYR A 142 -0.64 11.31 0.82
C TYR A 142 0.35 12.29 0.22
N SER A 143 1.28 12.78 1.02
CA SER A 143 2.45 13.45 0.49
C SER A 143 3.45 12.42 -0.02
N SER A 144 4.24 12.79 -1.03
CA SER A 144 5.38 11.98 -1.47
C SER A 144 6.38 11.84 -0.30
N ILE A 145 6.67 10.59 0.07
CA ILE A 145 7.61 10.26 1.16
C ILE A 145 8.93 9.72 0.59
N PHE A 146 8.86 9.11 -0.62
CA PHE A 146 10.00 8.48 -1.25
C PHE A 146 10.46 9.28 -2.48
N PRO A 147 11.59 10.01 -2.39
CA PRO A 147 12.11 10.82 -3.49
C PRO A 147 12.81 9.93 -4.54
N ALA A 148 12.04 9.05 -5.20
CA ALA A 148 12.57 8.02 -6.10
C ALA A 148 13.47 8.61 -7.20
N LYS A 149 13.09 9.76 -7.77
CA LYS A 149 13.88 10.42 -8.82
C LYS A 149 15.26 10.80 -8.31
N LYS A 150 15.34 11.48 -7.16
CA LYS A 150 16.62 11.90 -6.56
C LYS A 150 17.49 10.70 -6.21
N GLU A 151 16.92 9.65 -5.61
CA GLU A 151 17.67 8.43 -5.26
C GLU A 151 18.27 7.75 -6.50
N VAL A 152 17.53 7.72 -7.62
CA VAL A 152 18.02 7.17 -8.88
C VAL A 152 19.12 8.05 -9.48
N GLU A 153 18.94 9.38 -9.50
CA GLU A 153 19.93 10.33 -9.99
C GLU A 153 21.23 10.23 -9.18
N ASP A 154 21.16 10.22 -7.87
CA ASP A 154 22.30 10.08 -6.97
C ASP A 154 23.03 8.74 -7.18
N ALA A 155 22.30 7.64 -7.37
CA ALA A 155 22.87 6.34 -7.66
C ALA A 155 23.60 6.32 -9.03
N ILE A 156 23.01 6.93 -10.05
CA ILE A 156 23.63 7.04 -11.37
C ILE A 156 24.93 7.85 -11.28
N GLN A 157 24.90 9.03 -10.65
CA GLN A 157 26.09 9.87 -10.52
C GLN A 157 27.23 9.14 -9.81
N LYS A 158 26.93 8.38 -8.76
CA LYS A 158 27.94 7.65 -7.98
C LYS A 158 28.54 6.46 -8.72
N THR A 159 27.77 5.77 -9.53
CA THR A 159 28.16 4.44 -10.04
C THR A 159 28.41 4.39 -11.55
N PHE A 160 27.77 5.24 -12.34
CA PHE A 160 27.81 5.18 -13.80
C PHE A 160 29.23 5.27 -14.38
N GLY A 161 30.03 6.23 -13.92
CA GLY A 161 31.41 6.42 -14.41
C GLY A 161 32.27 5.20 -14.16
N MET A 162 32.14 4.55 -13.01
CA MET A 162 32.88 3.33 -12.69
C MET A 162 32.45 2.17 -13.59
N TYR A 163 31.15 1.94 -13.77
CA TYR A 163 30.65 0.87 -14.63
C TYR A 163 31.02 1.10 -16.12
N LEU A 164 30.93 2.33 -16.57
CA LEU A 164 31.30 2.67 -17.95
C LEU A 164 32.77 2.35 -18.22
N ARG A 165 33.70 2.80 -17.37
CA ARG A 165 35.14 2.50 -17.49
C ARG A 165 35.40 1.00 -17.49
N ARG A 166 34.79 0.25 -16.60
CA ARG A 166 34.93 -1.21 -16.55
C ARG A 166 34.47 -1.88 -17.83
N GLN A 167 33.30 -1.48 -18.37
CA GLN A 167 32.79 -2.05 -19.62
C GLN A 167 33.66 -1.69 -20.83
N LEU A 168 34.19 -0.47 -20.91
CA LEU A 168 35.13 -0.07 -21.94
C LEU A 168 36.40 -0.91 -21.89
N GLN A 169 37.00 -1.09 -20.71
CA GLN A 169 38.19 -1.94 -20.55
C GLN A 169 37.96 -3.38 -21.02
N VAL A 170 36.82 -3.98 -20.63
CA VAL A 170 36.46 -5.35 -21.03
C VAL A 170 36.33 -5.44 -22.56
N ASN A 171 35.62 -4.47 -23.17
CA ASN A 171 35.38 -4.48 -24.62
C ASN A 171 36.68 -4.28 -25.41
N VAL A 172 37.52 -3.34 -24.97
CA VAL A 172 38.86 -3.11 -25.62
C VAL A 172 39.74 -4.35 -25.49
N SER A 173 39.82 -4.94 -24.30
CA SER A 173 40.57 -6.18 -24.06
C SER A 173 40.09 -7.35 -24.92
N ASN A 174 38.80 -7.48 -25.14
CA ASN A 174 38.23 -8.51 -26.00
C ASN A 174 38.46 -8.26 -27.49
N SER A 175 38.53 -6.98 -27.90
CA SER A 175 38.81 -6.62 -29.29
C SER A 175 40.28 -6.84 -29.66
N LEU A 176 41.20 -6.67 -28.70
CA LEU A 176 42.63 -6.89 -28.89
C LEU A 176 43.03 -8.38 -28.92
N LYS A 177 42.15 -9.26 -28.50
CA LYS A 177 42.34 -10.72 -28.48
C LYS A 177 41.82 -11.43 -29.74
N ARG A 178 41.20 -10.68 -30.63
CA ARG A 178 40.74 -11.17 -31.96
C ARG A 178 41.69 -10.79 -33.02
#